data_e63097f08d2fbcae6e863b3bf30375d9
#
_entry.id   e63097f08d2fbcae6e863b3bf30375d9
#
_cell.length_a   1.000
_cell.length_b   1.000
_cell.length_c   1.000
_cell.angle_alpha   90.00
_cell.angle_beta   90.00
_cell.angle_gamma   90.00
#
_symmetry.space_group_name_H-M   'P 1'
#
loop_
_entity.id
_entity.type
_entity.pdbx_description
1 polymer ?
#
loop_
_entity_poly.entity_id
_entity_poly.type
_entity_poly.pdbx_seq_one_letter_code
_entity_poly.pdbx_strand_id
1 'polypeptide(L)'
;MNRIASHLLFLATNGMDLGAVSMMLFGWREREEVLRFFESVTGLRMNHNYIRPGGVAADLPDGWEEDVLALMDLIPPRLEEYDTLMTGQPIWRERLQGVGVITADEAIALGATGPILRSTGYAWDLRRDMPYLAYDELDFDVVVGSYGDAFDRYAIRLNEVRESMRLVRQIVDRMPSGDYRVQDKKVTPPPRARIDESMEA
;
A
#
# COMPACT_ATOMS: atom_id res chain seq x y z
N MET A 1 -2.41 3.66 2.37
CA MET A 1 -2.29 2.82 3.58
C MET A 1 -2.14 1.33 3.24
N ASN A 2 -3.04 0.66 2.51
CA ASN A 2 -2.95 -0.78 2.18
C ASN A 2 -1.63 -1.17 1.49
N ARG A 3 -1.11 -0.33 0.58
CA ARG A 3 0.18 -0.59 -0.07
C ARG A 3 1.33 -0.57 0.93
N ILE A 4 1.32 0.37 1.89
CA ILE A 4 2.31 0.43 2.97
C ILE A 4 2.27 -0.87 3.77
N ALA A 5 1.10 -1.29 4.25
CA ALA A 5 0.93 -2.53 5.00
C ALA A 5 1.39 -3.78 4.22
N SER A 6 1.07 -3.84 2.91
CA SER A 6 1.46 -4.95 2.02
C SER A 6 2.96 -5.01 1.79
N HIS A 7 3.60 -3.87 1.55
CA HIS A 7 5.04 -3.82 1.32
C HIS A 7 5.85 -4.09 2.59
N LEU A 8 5.40 -3.61 3.75
CA LEU A 8 6.01 -3.97 5.04
C LEU A 8 5.94 -5.49 5.29
N LEU A 9 4.82 -6.14 4.95
CA LEU A 9 4.71 -7.60 5.01
C LEU A 9 5.71 -8.28 4.08
N PHE A 10 5.83 -7.82 2.84
CA PHE A 10 6.81 -8.37 1.89
C PHE A 10 8.23 -8.23 2.41
N LEU A 11 8.62 -7.04 2.91
CA LEU A 11 9.96 -6.79 3.45
C LEU A 11 10.28 -7.72 4.63
N ALA A 12 9.29 -7.93 5.51
CA ALA A 12 9.40 -8.84 6.65
C ALA A 12 9.63 -10.29 6.22
N THR A 13 8.75 -10.82 5.37
CA THR A 13 8.79 -12.23 4.94
C THR A 13 9.96 -12.53 4.02
N ASN A 14 10.25 -11.64 3.06
CA ASN A 14 11.41 -11.79 2.18
C ASN A 14 12.73 -11.72 2.96
N GLY A 15 12.80 -10.86 3.99
CA GLY A 15 13.93 -10.82 4.91
C GLY A 15 14.15 -12.16 5.61
N MET A 16 13.08 -12.73 6.16
CA MET A 16 13.09 -14.02 6.82
C MET A 16 13.56 -15.15 5.87
N ASP A 17 12.97 -15.22 4.67
CA ASP A 17 13.26 -16.27 3.67
C ASP A 17 14.72 -16.24 3.20
N LEU A 18 15.34 -15.07 3.18
CA LEU A 18 16.74 -14.88 2.79
C LEU A 18 17.72 -14.88 3.97
N GLY A 19 17.27 -15.23 5.17
CA GLY A 19 18.11 -15.42 6.33
C GLY A 19 18.26 -14.20 7.25
N ALA A 20 17.65 -13.07 6.92
CA ALA A 20 17.56 -11.91 7.81
C ALA A 20 16.33 -12.05 8.74
N VAL A 21 16.32 -13.09 9.60
CA VAL A 21 15.17 -13.51 10.41
C VAL A 21 14.61 -12.37 11.26
N SER A 22 15.45 -11.50 11.80
CA SER A 22 15.04 -10.35 12.62
C SER A 22 14.15 -9.36 11.85
N MET A 23 14.26 -9.30 10.52
CA MET A 23 13.43 -8.43 9.68
C MET A 23 11.93 -8.79 9.75
N MET A 24 11.61 -10.05 10.03
CA MET A 24 10.24 -10.45 10.30
C MET A 24 9.64 -9.65 11.46
N LEU A 25 10.36 -9.52 12.55
CA LEU A 25 9.91 -8.78 13.73
C LEU A 25 9.80 -7.28 13.47
N PHE A 26 10.76 -6.71 12.76
CA PHE A 26 10.77 -5.28 12.45
C PHE A 26 9.62 -4.91 11.49
N GLY A 27 9.48 -5.61 10.37
CA GLY A 27 8.40 -5.32 9.43
C GLY A 27 7.00 -5.52 10.02
N TRP A 28 6.83 -6.51 10.92
CA TRP A 28 5.58 -6.70 11.63
C TRP A 28 5.31 -5.61 12.66
N ARG A 29 6.33 -5.07 13.31
CA ARG A 29 6.22 -3.96 14.26
C ARG A 29 5.58 -2.74 13.61
N GLU A 30 6.10 -2.29 12.47
CA GLU A 30 5.55 -1.12 11.75
C GLU A 30 4.18 -1.44 11.11
N ARG A 31 4.04 -2.66 10.57
CA ARG A 31 2.76 -3.10 10.00
C ARG A 31 1.65 -3.12 11.05
N GLU A 32 1.96 -3.47 12.29
CA GLU A 32 1.00 -3.46 13.39
C GLU A 32 0.42 -2.07 13.64
N GLU A 33 1.22 -1.01 13.57
CA GLU A 33 0.72 0.36 13.71
C GLU A 33 -0.23 0.75 12.56
N VAL A 34 0.05 0.30 11.34
CA VAL A 34 -0.89 0.47 10.20
C VAL A 34 -2.20 -0.29 10.44
N LEU A 35 -2.14 -1.50 11.00
CA LEU A 35 -3.34 -2.29 11.30
C LEU A 35 -4.17 -1.67 12.43
N ARG A 36 -3.54 -1.06 13.44
CA ARG A 36 -4.23 -0.29 14.48
C ARG A 36 -4.97 0.90 13.89
N PHE A 37 -4.33 1.62 12.98
CA PHE A 37 -5.01 2.70 12.26
C PHE A 37 -6.19 2.18 11.42
N PHE A 38 -6.08 1.03 10.76
CA PHE A 38 -7.23 0.43 10.08
C PHE A 38 -8.36 0.09 11.04
N GLU A 39 -8.04 -0.46 12.22
CA GLU A 39 -9.03 -0.79 13.24
C GLU A 39 -9.75 0.46 13.77
N SER A 40 -9.04 1.56 14.00
CA SER A 40 -9.64 2.82 14.45
C SER A 40 -10.63 3.40 13.43
N VAL A 41 -10.30 3.32 12.13
CA VAL A 41 -11.14 3.87 11.05
C VAL A 41 -12.27 2.93 10.65
N THR A 42 -12.03 1.62 10.65
CA THR A 42 -12.95 0.64 10.04
C THR A 42 -13.59 -0.34 11.03
N GLY A 43 -13.10 -0.37 12.26
CA GLY A 43 -13.48 -1.36 13.28
C GLY A 43 -12.80 -2.72 13.10
N LEU A 44 -12.00 -2.93 12.05
CA LEU A 44 -11.32 -4.18 11.74
C LEU A 44 -9.86 -3.94 11.35
N ARG A 45 -8.97 -4.76 11.89
CA ARG A 45 -7.53 -4.72 11.59
C ARG A 45 -7.22 -5.12 10.15
N MET A 46 -7.90 -6.16 9.67
CA MET A 46 -7.77 -6.73 8.33
C MET A 46 -9.16 -7.13 7.82
N ASN A 47 -9.26 -7.37 6.50
CA ASN A 47 -10.50 -7.80 5.84
C ASN A 47 -11.67 -6.82 6.07
N HIS A 48 -11.33 -5.54 6.24
CA HIS A 48 -12.31 -4.49 6.43
C HIS A 48 -13.10 -4.26 5.13
N ASN A 49 -14.42 -4.23 5.24
CA ASN A 49 -15.34 -3.89 4.17
C ASN A 49 -15.74 -2.41 4.29
N TYR A 50 -14.74 -1.53 4.19
CA TYR A 50 -14.92 -0.08 4.40
C TYR A 50 -15.43 0.61 3.13
N ILE A 51 -14.81 0.34 1.97
CA ILE A 51 -15.24 0.88 0.68
C ILE A 51 -16.45 0.07 0.20
N ARG A 52 -17.54 0.78 -0.09
CA ARG A 52 -18.84 0.18 -0.47
C ARG A 52 -19.43 0.91 -1.67
N PRO A 53 -20.41 0.30 -2.37
CA PRO A 53 -21.17 1.03 -3.38
C PRO A 53 -21.74 2.33 -2.82
N GLY A 54 -21.45 3.43 -3.49
CA GLY A 54 -21.89 4.77 -3.10
C GLY A 54 -21.02 5.49 -2.09
N GLY A 55 -19.87 4.93 -1.65
CA GLY A 55 -18.97 5.63 -0.72
C GLY A 55 -18.25 4.71 0.25
N VAL A 56 -18.27 5.05 1.54
CA VAL A 56 -17.63 4.27 2.60
C VAL A 56 -18.62 3.87 3.70
N ALA A 57 -18.22 2.93 4.55
CA ALA A 57 -19.11 2.35 5.57
C ALA A 57 -19.46 3.32 6.70
N ALA A 58 -18.51 4.16 7.09
CA ALA A 58 -18.64 5.15 8.14
C ALA A 58 -17.73 6.35 7.82
N ASP A 59 -17.99 7.46 8.44
CA ASP A 59 -17.11 8.62 8.39
C ASP A 59 -15.81 8.37 9.16
N LEU A 60 -14.82 9.21 8.94
CA LEU A 60 -13.55 9.15 9.66
C LEU A 60 -13.77 9.55 11.13
N PRO A 61 -13.17 8.85 12.10
CA PRO A 61 -13.32 9.17 13.51
C PRO A 61 -12.61 10.48 13.87
N ASP A 62 -13.04 11.13 14.95
CA ASP A 62 -12.34 12.30 15.47
C ASP A 62 -10.88 11.95 15.81
N GLY A 63 -9.95 12.83 15.44
CA GLY A 63 -8.52 12.63 15.69
C GLY A 63 -7.78 11.76 14.66
N TRP A 64 -8.44 11.30 13.61
CA TRP A 64 -7.82 10.46 12.57
C TRP A 64 -6.63 11.13 11.87
N GLU A 65 -6.66 12.45 11.73
CA GLU A 65 -5.59 13.22 11.09
C GLU A 65 -4.29 13.13 11.89
N GLU A 66 -4.39 13.36 13.21
CA GLU A 66 -3.26 13.24 14.13
C GLU A 66 -2.71 11.82 14.14
N ASP A 67 -3.57 10.80 14.17
CA ASP A 67 -3.17 9.40 14.17
C ASP A 67 -2.42 9.01 12.90
N VAL A 68 -2.93 9.41 11.73
CA VAL A 68 -2.26 9.08 10.46
C VAL A 68 -0.97 9.87 10.27
N LEU A 69 -0.90 11.13 10.69
CA LEU A 69 0.32 11.93 10.61
C LEU A 69 1.40 11.40 11.57
N ALA A 70 1.02 11.01 12.79
CA ALA A 70 1.95 10.37 13.72
C ALA A 70 2.53 9.07 13.14
N LEU A 71 1.71 8.27 12.43
CA LEU A 71 2.17 7.09 11.73
C LEU A 71 3.12 7.44 10.57
N MET A 72 2.83 8.53 9.82
CA MET A 72 3.71 9.01 8.75
C MET A 72 5.05 9.57 9.27
N ASP A 73 5.13 9.96 10.53
CA ASP A 73 6.39 10.37 11.17
C ASP A 73 7.15 9.18 11.78
N LEU A 74 6.45 8.14 12.20
CA LEU A 74 7.04 6.93 12.76
C LEU A 74 7.80 6.08 11.74
N ILE A 75 7.25 5.93 10.53
CA ILE A 75 7.75 4.97 9.53
C ILE A 75 9.11 5.39 8.91
N PRO A 76 9.40 6.67 8.55
CA PRO A 76 10.63 7.02 7.85
C PRO A 76 11.91 6.59 8.53
N PRO A 77 12.16 6.85 9.83
CA PRO A 77 13.36 6.40 10.50
C PRO A 77 13.48 4.86 10.55
N ARG A 78 12.35 4.15 10.50
CA ARG A 78 12.32 2.68 10.41
C ARG A 78 12.73 2.18 9.04
N LEU A 79 12.39 2.88 7.96
CA LEU A 79 12.86 2.54 6.62
C LEU A 79 14.36 2.76 6.47
N GLU A 80 14.93 3.76 7.12
CA GLU A 80 16.39 3.96 7.18
C GLU A 80 17.10 2.81 7.93
N GLU A 81 16.47 2.31 9.00
CA GLU A 81 16.91 1.10 9.70
C GLU A 81 16.92 -0.10 8.75
N TYR A 82 15.87 -0.28 7.91
CA TYR A 82 15.81 -1.35 6.91
C TYR A 82 16.87 -1.20 5.82
N ASP A 83 17.14 0.01 5.36
CA ASP A 83 18.24 0.26 4.42
C ASP A 83 19.59 -0.18 5.00
N THR A 84 19.82 0.08 6.28
CA THR A 84 21.05 -0.35 6.97
C THR A 84 21.12 -1.87 7.13
N LEU A 85 20.00 -2.48 7.54
CA LEU A 85 19.94 -3.92 7.86
C LEU A 85 19.87 -4.83 6.63
N MET A 86 19.41 -4.33 5.49
CA MET A 86 19.23 -5.10 4.25
C MET A 86 19.99 -4.46 3.08
N THR A 87 19.58 -3.31 2.60
CA THR A 87 20.14 -2.69 1.38
C THR A 87 21.65 -2.48 1.48
N GLY A 88 22.15 -2.10 2.65
CA GLY A 88 23.57 -1.90 2.94
C GLY A 88 24.39 -3.18 3.07
N GLN A 89 23.77 -4.36 3.22
CA GLN A 89 24.48 -5.60 3.48
C GLN A 89 24.92 -6.30 2.19
N PRO A 90 26.22 -6.66 2.07
CA PRO A 90 26.72 -7.38 0.88
C PRO A 90 25.99 -8.69 0.63
N ILE A 91 25.76 -9.51 1.66
CA ILE A 91 25.06 -10.80 1.56
C ILE A 91 23.65 -10.63 0.98
N TRP A 92 22.93 -9.59 1.36
CA TRP A 92 21.62 -9.29 0.84
C TRP A 92 21.67 -9.01 -0.66
N ARG A 93 22.60 -8.17 -1.08
CA ARG A 93 22.81 -7.84 -2.50
C ARG A 93 23.21 -9.05 -3.33
N GLU A 94 24.15 -9.83 -2.86
CA GLU A 94 24.63 -11.04 -3.55
C GLU A 94 23.53 -12.10 -3.73
N ARG A 95 22.57 -12.19 -2.81
CA ARG A 95 21.45 -13.12 -2.90
C ARG A 95 20.35 -12.66 -3.83
N LEU A 96 20.27 -11.39 -4.18
CA LEU A 96 19.17 -10.80 -4.94
C LEU A 96 19.58 -10.25 -6.31
N GLN A 97 20.80 -9.68 -6.42
CA GLN A 97 21.28 -9.11 -7.68
C GLN A 97 21.54 -10.18 -8.72
N GLY A 98 20.99 -9.98 -9.91
CA GLY A 98 21.09 -10.94 -11.02
C GLY A 98 20.28 -12.23 -10.82
N VAL A 99 19.48 -12.34 -9.77
CA VAL A 99 18.66 -13.52 -9.50
C VAL A 99 17.23 -13.31 -9.96
N GLY A 100 16.68 -14.31 -10.67
CA GLY A 100 15.30 -14.26 -11.17
C GLY A 100 15.06 -13.08 -12.12
N VAL A 101 16.01 -12.81 -12.98
CA VAL A 101 15.93 -11.76 -14.01
C VAL A 101 14.78 -12.08 -14.96
N ILE A 102 13.97 -11.08 -15.27
CA ILE A 102 12.90 -11.12 -16.27
C ILE A 102 12.99 -9.87 -17.14
N THR A 103 12.79 -10.04 -18.43
CA THR A 103 12.70 -8.91 -19.38
C THR A 103 11.29 -8.31 -19.40
N ALA A 104 11.16 -7.09 -19.92
CA ALA A 104 9.85 -6.44 -20.05
C ALA A 104 8.90 -7.25 -20.95
N ASP A 105 9.40 -7.79 -22.07
CA ASP A 105 8.60 -8.58 -23.02
C ASP A 105 8.13 -9.88 -22.37
N GLU A 106 8.97 -10.58 -21.63
CA GLU A 106 8.59 -11.79 -20.89
C GLU A 106 7.56 -11.47 -19.79
N ALA A 107 7.76 -10.39 -19.06
CA ALA A 107 6.83 -9.97 -18.01
C ALA A 107 5.44 -9.66 -18.59
N ILE A 108 5.38 -8.95 -19.73
CA ILE A 108 4.13 -8.63 -20.43
C ILE A 108 3.48 -9.93 -20.96
N ALA A 109 4.25 -10.80 -21.61
CA ALA A 109 3.74 -12.07 -22.15
C ALA A 109 3.14 -12.98 -21.06
N LEU A 110 3.69 -12.94 -19.83
CA LEU A 110 3.19 -13.66 -18.67
C LEU A 110 2.05 -12.94 -17.93
N GLY A 111 1.65 -11.75 -18.37
CA GLY A 111 0.64 -10.94 -17.71
C GLY A 111 1.11 -10.37 -16.35
N ALA A 112 2.41 -10.29 -16.11
CA ALA A 112 2.96 -9.73 -14.88
C ALA A 112 2.75 -8.22 -14.82
N THR A 113 2.42 -7.71 -13.65
CA THR A 113 2.15 -6.30 -13.36
C THR A 113 2.87 -5.84 -12.09
N GLY A 114 2.65 -4.60 -11.70
CA GLY A 114 3.16 -4.07 -10.42
C GLY A 114 4.69 -4.06 -10.34
N PRO A 115 5.26 -4.31 -9.15
CA PRO A 115 6.71 -4.27 -8.95
C PRO A 115 7.49 -5.24 -9.83
N ILE A 116 6.90 -6.35 -10.28
CA ILE A 116 7.56 -7.29 -11.20
C ILE A 116 7.78 -6.61 -12.56
N LEU A 117 6.73 -6.04 -13.15
CA LEU A 117 6.86 -5.35 -14.43
C LEU A 117 7.72 -4.08 -14.28
N ARG A 118 7.53 -3.29 -13.24
CA ARG A 118 8.33 -2.08 -13.04
C ARG A 118 9.81 -2.36 -12.75
N SER A 119 10.17 -3.55 -12.26
CA SER A 119 11.59 -3.91 -12.10
C SER A 119 12.34 -4.00 -13.43
N THR A 120 11.64 -4.23 -14.53
CA THR A 120 12.23 -4.29 -15.88
C THR A 120 12.47 -2.92 -16.52
N GLY A 121 12.16 -1.82 -15.84
CA GLY A 121 12.20 -0.46 -16.36
C GLY A 121 10.90 -0.01 -17.03
N TYR A 122 9.89 -0.87 -17.14
CA TYR A 122 8.60 -0.52 -17.73
C TYR A 122 7.72 0.22 -16.71
N ALA A 123 7.58 1.53 -16.89
CA ALA A 123 6.93 2.45 -15.94
C ALA A 123 5.40 2.41 -16.08
N TRP A 124 4.77 1.25 -15.84
CA TRP A 124 3.32 1.12 -15.87
C TRP A 124 2.70 1.15 -14.48
N ASP A 125 1.85 2.15 -14.25
CA ASP A 125 1.07 2.30 -13.02
C ASP A 125 -0.31 2.88 -13.36
N LEU A 126 -1.37 2.12 -13.09
CA LEU A 126 -2.75 2.52 -13.40
C LEU A 126 -3.19 3.81 -12.74
N ARG A 127 -2.58 4.20 -11.63
CA ARG A 127 -2.84 5.49 -10.98
C ARG A 127 -2.38 6.68 -11.82
N ARG A 128 -1.41 6.46 -12.74
CA ARG A 128 -0.87 7.45 -13.65
C ARG A 128 -1.39 7.27 -15.07
N ASP A 129 -1.42 6.02 -15.58
CA ASP A 129 -1.76 5.72 -16.98
C ASP A 129 -3.26 5.69 -17.23
N MET A 130 -4.06 5.33 -16.22
CA MET A 130 -5.53 5.32 -16.24
C MET A 130 -6.06 5.84 -14.90
N PRO A 131 -5.89 7.14 -14.60
CA PRO A 131 -6.21 7.71 -13.29
C PRO A 131 -7.65 7.40 -12.86
N TYR A 132 -7.82 7.11 -11.60
CA TYR A 132 -9.11 6.89 -10.95
C TYR A 132 -9.14 7.62 -9.60
N LEU A 133 -10.33 7.94 -9.10
CA LEU A 133 -10.53 8.77 -7.92
C LEU A 133 -9.77 10.11 -8.07
N ALA A 134 -9.01 10.54 -7.09
CA ALA A 134 -8.26 11.79 -7.09
C ALA A 134 -6.77 11.60 -7.46
N TYR A 135 -6.37 10.49 -8.08
CA TYR A 135 -4.95 10.24 -8.38
C TYR A 135 -4.36 11.19 -9.44
N ASP A 136 -5.18 11.75 -10.32
CA ASP A 136 -4.79 12.78 -11.29
C ASP A 136 -4.46 14.14 -10.63
N GLU A 137 -4.96 14.39 -9.44
CA GLU A 137 -4.70 15.59 -8.65
C GLU A 137 -3.49 15.46 -7.72
N LEU A 138 -2.97 14.24 -7.54
CA LEU A 138 -1.89 13.94 -6.60
C LEU A 138 -0.53 13.88 -7.30
N ASP A 139 0.49 14.43 -6.63
CA ASP A 139 1.87 14.40 -7.09
C ASP A 139 2.59 13.18 -6.51
N PHE A 140 3.03 12.26 -7.39
CA PHE A 140 3.83 11.08 -7.03
C PHE A 140 4.64 10.58 -8.20
N ASP A 141 5.71 9.88 -7.90
CA ASP A 141 6.56 9.24 -8.87
C ASP A 141 6.24 7.76 -9.02
N VAL A 142 6.33 7.25 -10.25
CA VAL A 142 6.26 5.81 -10.51
C VAL A 142 7.64 5.22 -10.29
N VAL A 143 7.79 4.43 -9.25
CA VAL A 143 9.06 3.78 -8.91
C VAL A 143 9.33 2.63 -9.86
N VAL A 144 10.47 2.67 -10.56
CA VAL A 144 10.91 1.66 -11.53
C VAL A 144 12.32 1.17 -11.20
N GLY A 145 12.62 -0.08 -11.55
CA GLY A 145 13.96 -0.66 -11.55
C GLY A 145 14.62 -0.58 -12.93
N SER A 146 15.69 -1.33 -13.12
CA SER A 146 16.45 -1.34 -14.37
C SER A 146 16.89 -2.73 -14.83
N TYR A 147 17.03 -3.67 -13.90
CA TYR A 147 17.64 -5.00 -14.17
C TYR A 147 16.63 -6.14 -14.22
N GLY A 148 15.39 -5.91 -13.79
CA GLY A 148 14.34 -6.94 -13.76
C GLY A 148 14.61 -8.08 -12.77
N ASP A 149 15.51 -7.90 -11.82
CA ASP A 149 15.94 -8.92 -10.87
C ASP A 149 15.21 -8.84 -9.52
N ALA A 150 15.53 -9.75 -8.61
CA ALA A 150 14.93 -9.79 -7.29
C ALA A 150 15.29 -8.56 -6.42
N PHE A 151 16.49 -7.99 -6.64
CA PHE A 151 16.92 -6.79 -5.91
C PHE A 151 16.08 -5.57 -6.32
N ASP A 152 15.84 -5.37 -7.61
CA ASP A 152 14.98 -4.29 -8.08
C ASP A 152 13.55 -4.43 -7.53
N ARG A 153 12.99 -5.64 -7.55
CA ARG A 153 11.66 -5.90 -6.96
C ARG A 153 11.59 -5.59 -5.47
N TYR A 154 12.67 -5.83 -4.73
CA TYR A 154 12.81 -5.45 -3.33
C TYR A 154 12.88 -3.92 -3.18
N ALA A 155 13.80 -3.27 -3.91
CA ALA A 155 14.06 -1.84 -3.84
C ALA A 155 12.82 -1.01 -4.23
N ILE A 156 12.09 -1.45 -5.27
CA ILE A 156 10.81 -0.83 -5.68
C ILE A 156 9.83 -0.81 -4.51
N ARG A 157 9.62 -1.93 -3.82
CA ARG A 157 8.64 -1.99 -2.73
C ARG A 157 9.02 -1.09 -1.56
N LEU A 158 10.31 -1.02 -1.24
CA LEU A 158 10.80 -0.11 -0.20
C LEU A 158 10.56 1.35 -0.57
N ASN A 159 10.84 1.73 -1.82
CA ASN A 159 10.61 3.09 -2.30
C ASN A 159 9.13 3.41 -2.51
N GLU A 160 8.31 2.44 -2.88
CA GLU A 160 6.85 2.62 -2.95
C GLU A 160 6.20 2.84 -1.57
N VAL A 161 6.81 2.37 -0.48
CA VAL A 161 6.37 2.78 0.87
C VAL A 161 6.58 4.28 1.04
N ARG A 162 7.76 4.81 0.67
CA ARG A 162 8.07 6.25 0.75
C ARG A 162 7.11 7.09 -0.08
N GLU A 163 6.87 6.70 -1.35
CA GLU A 163 5.90 7.38 -2.22
C GLU A 163 4.46 7.29 -1.68
N SER A 164 4.08 6.16 -1.13
CA SER A 164 2.75 6.00 -0.53
C SER A 164 2.56 6.91 0.68
N MET A 165 3.60 7.15 1.47
CA MET A 165 3.56 8.10 2.58
C MET A 165 3.44 9.54 2.10
N ARG A 166 4.15 9.91 1.01
CA ARG A 166 4.02 11.22 0.36
C ARG A 166 2.59 11.47 -0.12
N LEU A 167 1.97 10.46 -0.73
CA LEU A 167 0.56 10.49 -1.13
C LEU A 167 -0.39 10.64 0.06
N VAL A 168 -0.18 9.89 1.14
CA VAL A 168 -1.05 9.97 2.33
C VAL A 168 -1.03 11.38 2.92
N ARG A 169 0.14 12.03 3.03
CA ARG A 169 0.23 13.41 3.51
C ARG A 169 -0.57 14.38 2.63
N GLN A 170 -0.43 14.28 1.30
CA GLN A 170 -1.19 15.11 0.36
C GLN A 170 -2.71 14.89 0.49
N ILE A 171 -3.15 13.65 0.73
CA ILE A 171 -4.57 13.32 0.91
C ILE A 171 -5.09 13.93 2.22
N VAL A 172 -4.34 13.86 3.30
CA VAL A 172 -4.74 14.48 4.58
C VAL A 172 -4.95 15.98 4.40
N ASP A 173 -3.99 16.66 3.76
CA ASP A 173 -4.06 18.12 3.52
C ASP A 173 -5.23 18.55 2.61
N ARG A 174 -5.78 17.63 1.82
CA ARG A 174 -6.83 17.90 0.81
C ARG A 174 -8.15 17.19 1.09
N MET A 175 -8.28 16.53 2.25
CA MET A 175 -9.49 15.77 2.57
C MET A 175 -10.73 16.68 2.55
N PRO A 176 -11.70 16.42 1.66
CA PRO A 176 -12.90 17.25 1.60
C PRO A 176 -13.81 16.97 2.80
N SER A 177 -14.51 18.01 3.26
CA SER A 177 -15.64 17.85 4.17
C SER A 177 -16.92 17.50 3.39
N GLY A 178 -17.84 16.77 4.00
CA GLY A 178 -19.12 16.47 3.41
C GLY A 178 -19.58 15.03 3.66
N ASP A 179 -20.59 14.61 2.91
CA ASP A 179 -21.17 13.28 3.07
C ASP A 179 -20.18 12.19 2.64
N TYR A 180 -19.90 11.25 3.53
CA TYR A 180 -19.05 10.09 3.27
C TYR A 180 -19.71 9.03 2.37
N ARG A 181 -21.01 9.20 2.07
CA ARG A 181 -21.80 8.24 1.29
C ARG A 181 -22.94 8.94 0.55
N VAL A 182 -23.19 8.52 -0.68
CA VAL A 182 -24.35 8.96 -1.48
C VAL A 182 -25.67 8.54 -0.81
N GLN A 183 -26.64 9.44 -0.77
CA GLN A 183 -27.95 9.20 -0.17
C GLN A 183 -28.97 8.58 -1.15
N ASP A 184 -28.53 8.12 -2.33
CA ASP A 184 -29.39 7.49 -3.32
C ASP A 184 -29.58 5.99 -3.01
N LYS A 185 -30.82 5.61 -2.74
CA LYS A 185 -31.21 4.21 -2.45
C LYS A 185 -31.02 3.25 -3.62
N LYS A 186 -30.85 3.75 -4.86
CA LYS A 186 -30.53 2.92 -6.03
C LYS A 186 -29.06 2.51 -6.07
N VAL A 187 -28.19 3.24 -5.37
CA VAL A 187 -26.75 3.04 -5.33
C VAL A 187 -26.34 2.44 -3.99
N THR A 188 -26.89 2.95 -2.90
CA THR A 188 -26.50 2.55 -1.55
C THR A 188 -27.39 1.42 -1.04
N PRO A 189 -26.82 0.29 -0.60
CA PRO A 189 -27.59 -0.81 -0.01
C PRO A 189 -28.40 -0.32 1.22
N PRO A 190 -29.58 -0.87 1.45
CA PRO A 190 -30.37 -0.55 2.63
C PRO A 190 -29.68 -1.03 3.91
N PRO A 191 -30.08 -0.51 5.09
CA PRO A 191 -29.60 -1.03 6.36
C PRO A 191 -29.83 -2.54 6.46
N ARG A 192 -28.86 -3.27 7.02
CA ARG A 192 -28.89 -4.73 7.10
C ARG A 192 -30.20 -5.30 7.70
N ALA A 193 -30.76 -4.62 8.68
CA ALA A 193 -32.02 -5.00 9.30
C ALA A 193 -33.24 -4.96 8.36
N ARG A 194 -33.12 -4.33 7.19
CA ARG A 194 -34.22 -4.25 6.20
C ARG A 194 -34.03 -5.17 5.00
N ILE A 195 -32.81 -5.70 4.81
CA ILE A 195 -32.52 -6.58 3.66
C ILE A 195 -33.38 -7.85 3.69
N ASP A 196 -33.67 -8.37 4.89
CA ASP A 196 -34.42 -9.60 5.08
C ASP A 196 -35.95 -9.38 5.12
N GLU A 197 -36.40 -8.12 5.18
CA GLU A 197 -37.81 -7.77 5.42
C GLU A 197 -38.52 -7.25 4.18
N SER A 198 -37.81 -6.85 3.13
CA SER A 198 -38.39 -6.19 1.96
C SER A 198 -37.73 -6.63 0.66
N MET A 199 -38.53 -6.97 -0.34
CA MET A 199 -38.05 -7.29 -1.69
C MET A 199 -37.52 -6.06 -2.45
N GLU A 200 -37.90 -4.85 -2.03
CA GLU A 200 -37.45 -3.57 -2.60
C GLU A 200 -36.19 -3.02 -1.86
N ALA A 201 -35.69 -3.73 -0.88
CA ALA A 201 -34.59 -3.29 -0.07
C ALA A 201 -33.23 -3.70 -0.67
#